data_5a40cf68e83d9abbf7e64e5ecdfff2ea
#
_entry.id   5a40cf68e83d9abbf7e64e5ecdfff2ea
#
_cell.length_a   1.000
_cell.length_b   1.000
_cell.length_c   1.000
_cell.angle_alpha   90.00
_cell.angle_beta   90.00
_cell.angle_gamma   90.00
#
_symmetry.space_group_name_H-M   'P 1'
#
loop_
_entity.id
_entity.type
_entity.pdbx_description
1 polymer ?
#
loop_
_entity_poly.entity_id
_entity_poly.type
_entity_poly.pdbx_seq_one_letter_code
_entity_poly.pdbx_strand_id
1 'polypeptide(L)'
;RGADGPSYDDLVETEGRPRLRYWVDRLKSEGILNHAAVVYGYFPAISAGDEVLVLESPTLDAPVRARFPFPRQQRGRFLNIADFIHSDAVDVLQLQLVTMGQPIADFANTLFANNEYRDYLEVHGMGVQLTEALAEYWHARIRSELVLDDGTVGDHDATDTKRFFDLDYRGARYSFGYGSCPDLESRRTMVDLLQPQRIGV
;
A
#
# COMPACT_ATOMS: atom_id res chain seq x y z
N ARG A 1 -34.85 2.65 -0.43
CA ARG A 1 -34.74 3.98 -1.08
C ARG A 1 -35.92 4.10 -2.02
N GLY A 2 -36.75 5.15 -1.86
CA GLY A 2 -37.90 5.39 -2.74
C GLY A 2 -37.45 5.77 -4.15
N ALA A 3 -38.27 5.52 -5.15
CA ALA A 3 -37.98 5.74 -6.57
C ALA A 3 -37.77 7.22 -6.98
N ASP A 4 -37.89 8.18 -6.06
CA ASP A 4 -37.91 9.62 -6.35
C ASP A 4 -36.69 10.40 -5.80
N GLY A 5 -35.61 9.71 -5.37
CA GLY A 5 -34.39 10.36 -4.89
C GLY A 5 -33.33 10.53 -6.00
N PRO A 6 -32.32 11.43 -5.79
CA PRO A 6 -31.23 11.59 -6.73
C PRO A 6 -30.49 10.27 -6.94
N SER A 7 -30.00 10.03 -8.15
CA SER A 7 -29.19 8.85 -8.45
C SER A 7 -27.85 8.90 -7.68
N TYR A 8 -27.14 7.74 -7.62
CA TYR A 8 -25.81 7.71 -7.03
C TYR A 8 -24.86 8.68 -7.76
N ASP A 9 -24.90 8.71 -9.08
CA ASP A 9 -24.05 9.58 -9.89
C ASP A 9 -24.36 11.06 -9.65
N ASP A 10 -25.64 11.42 -9.52
CA ASP A 10 -26.03 12.79 -9.15
C ASP A 10 -25.47 13.19 -7.78
N LEU A 11 -25.54 12.30 -6.79
CA LEU A 11 -24.99 12.56 -5.45
C LEU A 11 -23.46 12.68 -5.48
N VAL A 12 -22.77 11.87 -6.28
CA VAL A 12 -21.33 11.98 -6.47
C VAL A 12 -20.95 13.33 -7.06
N GLU A 13 -21.66 13.78 -8.10
CA GLU A 13 -21.33 15.05 -8.77
C GLU A 13 -21.73 16.28 -7.96
N THR A 14 -22.89 16.25 -7.30
CA THR A 14 -23.44 17.44 -6.61
C THR A 14 -22.95 17.60 -5.18
N GLU A 15 -22.61 16.50 -4.49
CA GLU A 15 -22.16 16.52 -3.09
C GLU A 15 -20.77 15.95 -2.92
N GLY A 16 -20.50 14.76 -3.43
CA GLY A 16 -19.24 14.03 -3.17
C GLY A 16 -18.01 14.75 -3.69
N ARG A 17 -17.98 15.09 -4.99
CA ARG A 17 -16.82 15.78 -5.60
C ARG A 17 -16.56 17.17 -5.02
N PRO A 18 -17.59 18.04 -4.78
CA PRO A 18 -17.36 19.33 -4.13
C PRO A 18 -16.76 19.19 -2.73
N ARG A 19 -17.24 18.23 -1.92
CA ARG A 19 -16.72 17.98 -0.57
C ARG A 19 -15.28 17.44 -0.62
N LEU A 20 -14.98 16.52 -1.52
CA LEU A 20 -13.60 16.02 -1.72
C LEU A 20 -12.66 17.17 -2.07
N ARG A 21 -13.01 18.02 -3.04
CA ARG A 21 -12.19 19.18 -3.43
C ARG A 21 -11.99 20.15 -2.27
N TYR A 22 -13.05 20.48 -1.55
CA TYR A 22 -12.97 21.35 -0.37
C TYR A 22 -11.94 20.85 0.64
N TRP A 23 -11.98 19.55 0.98
CA TRP A 23 -11.04 18.98 1.95
C TRP A 23 -9.61 18.89 1.42
N VAL A 24 -9.42 18.49 0.16
CA VAL A 24 -8.09 18.46 -0.45
C VAL A 24 -7.46 19.85 -0.45
N ASP A 25 -8.22 20.86 -0.87
CA ASP A 25 -7.72 22.25 -0.92
C ASP A 25 -7.42 22.79 0.47
N ARG A 26 -8.27 22.52 1.45
CA ARG A 26 -8.08 22.94 2.84
C ARG A 26 -6.87 22.26 3.47
N LEU A 27 -6.78 20.94 3.43
CA LEU A 27 -5.67 20.20 4.01
C LEU A 27 -4.33 20.57 3.35
N LYS A 28 -4.36 20.88 2.05
CA LYS A 28 -3.19 21.36 1.31
C LYS A 28 -2.80 22.79 1.75
N SER A 29 -3.75 23.72 1.82
CA SER A 29 -3.49 25.11 2.20
C SER A 29 -3.00 25.24 3.64
N GLU A 30 -3.47 24.38 4.55
CA GLU A 30 -3.03 24.30 5.93
C GLU A 30 -1.70 23.52 6.11
N GLY A 31 -1.12 23.00 5.02
CA GLY A 31 0.15 22.27 5.03
C GLY A 31 0.08 20.85 5.63
N ILE A 32 -1.12 20.36 5.95
CA ILE A 32 -1.33 19.05 6.59
C ILE A 32 -0.84 17.91 5.70
N LEU A 33 -1.05 17.99 4.38
CA LEU A 33 -0.61 16.97 3.42
C LEU A 33 0.90 16.97 3.15
N ASN A 34 1.64 18.00 3.61
CA ASN A 34 3.09 18.07 3.43
C ASN A 34 3.88 17.03 4.25
N HIS A 35 3.21 16.34 5.15
CA HIS A 35 3.79 15.32 6.02
C HIS A 35 3.65 13.90 5.48
N ALA A 36 3.09 13.75 4.28
CA ALA A 36 3.05 12.47 3.60
C ALA A 36 4.47 11.97 3.30
N ALA A 37 4.74 10.72 3.65
CA ALA A 37 6.07 10.14 3.46
C ALA A 37 5.99 8.65 3.12
N VAL A 38 7.04 8.17 2.47
CA VAL A 38 7.21 6.77 2.10
C VAL A 38 8.62 6.32 2.45
N VAL A 39 8.74 5.14 3.02
CA VAL A 39 9.98 4.39 3.07
C VAL A 39 9.76 3.06 2.36
N TYR A 40 10.70 2.68 1.51
CA TYR A 40 10.66 1.43 0.78
C TYR A 40 12.08 0.86 0.58
N GLY A 41 12.16 -0.41 0.22
CA GLY A 41 13.42 -1.08 -0.02
C GLY A 41 13.25 -2.35 -0.84
N TYR A 42 14.34 -2.75 -1.47
CA TYR A 42 14.48 -3.98 -2.22
C TYR A 42 15.41 -4.91 -1.44
N PHE A 43 14.98 -6.14 -1.27
CA PHE A 43 15.71 -7.12 -0.47
C PHE A 43 15.92 -8.38 -1.29
N PRO A 44 17.15 -8.91 -1.35
CA PRO A 44 17.37 -10.21 -1.96
C PRO A 44 16.57 -11.27 -1.19
N ALA A 45 15.85 -12.11 -1.91
CA ALA A 45 14.95 -13.08 -1.28
C ALA A 45 14.89 -14.39 -2.08
N ILE A 46 14.53 -15.45 -1.38
CA ILE A 46 14.15 -16.75 -1.95
C ILE A 46 12.89 -17.26 -1.27
N SER A 47 12.17 -18.15 -1.90
CA SER A 47 11.09 -18.89 -1.23
C SER A 47 11.57 -20.21 -0.66
N ALA A 48 11.00 -20.62 0.47
CA ALA A 48 11.22 -21.93 1.10
C ALA A 48 9.88 -22.44 1.68
N GLY A 49 9.21 -23.30 0.94
CA GLY A 49 7.86 -23.74 1.30
C GLY A 49 6.86 -22.58 1.30
N ASP A 50 6.24 -22.32 2.44
CA ASP A 50 5.26 -21.22 2.60
C ASP A 50 5.89 -19.94 3.19
N GLU A 51 7.21 -19.82 3.15
CA GLU A 51 7.95 -18.65 3.65
C GLU A 51 8.72 -17.94 2.54
N VAL A 52 8.86 -16.63 2.67
CA VAL A 52 9.85 -15.82 1.95
C VAL A 52 11.00 -15.50 2.89
N LEU A 53 12.21 -15.90 2.49
CA LEU A 53 13.44 -15.68 3.24
C LEU A 53 14.18 -14.48 2.63
N VAL A 54 14.36 -13.44 3.43
CA VAL A 54 15.20 -12.29 3.08
C VAL A 54 16.65 -12.64 3.38
N LEU A 55 17.53 -12.46 2.42
CA LEU A 55 18.95 -12.77 2.53
C LEU A 55 19.77 -11.51 2.88
N GLU A 56 20.95 -11.70 3.46
CA GLU A 56 21.89 -10.60 3.75
C GLU A 56 22.60 -10.06 2.50
N SER A 57 22.72 -10.88 1.46
CA SER A 57 23.32 -10.50 0.18
C SER A 57 22.65 -11.27 -0.97
N PRO A 58 22.81 -10.84 -2.22
CA PRO A 58 22.16 -11.47 -3.38
C PRO A 58 22.88 -12.74 -3.84
N THR A 59 23.13 -13.68 -2.92
CA THR A 59 23.69 -15.01 -3.21
C THR A 59 22.88 -16.07 -2.49
N LEU A 60 22.70 -17.24 -3.10
CA LEU A 60 21.85 -18.33 -2.56
C LEU A 60 22.35 -18.89 -1.22
N ASP A 61 23.63 -18.81 -0.96
CA ASP A 61 24.31 -19.28 0.25
C ASP A 61 24.41 -18.20 1.35
N ALA A 62 23.84 -17.00 1.08
CA ALA A 62 23.86 -15.91 2.06
C ALA A 62 23.03 -16.27 3.30
N PRO A 63 23.45 -15.80 4.49
CA PRO A 63 22.65 -15.95 5.70
C PRO A 63 21.26 -15.34 5.55
N VAL A 64 20.27 -15.97 6.19
CA VAL A 64 18.91 -15.47 6.27
C VAL A 64 18.84 -14.35 7.29
N ARG A 65 18.50 -13.15 6.84
CA ARG A 65 18.32 -11.94 7.63
C ARG A 65 16.95 -11.86 8.29
N ALA A 66 15.93 -12.25 7.55
CA ALA A 66 14.52 -12.18 8.02
C ALA A 66 13.65 -13.24 7.33
N ARG A 67 12.49 -13.53 7.93
CA ARG A 67 11.53 -14.52 7.43
C ARG A 67 10.13 -13.93 7.44
N PHE A 68 9.37 -14.21 6.39
CA PHE A 68 7.95 -13.87 6.28
C PHE A 68 7.15 -15.15 5.97
N PRO A 69 6.47 -15.72 6.97
CA PRO A 69 5.55 -16.84 6.74
C PRO A 69 4.24 -16.32 6.13
N PHE A 70 3.74 -17.00 5.13
CA PHE A 70 2.49 -16.69 4.49
C PHE A 70 1.55 -17.91 4.50
N PRO A 71 0.25 -17.73 4.83
CA PRO A 71 -0.68 -18.84 4.80
C PRO A 71 -1.01 -19.23 3.36
N ARG A 72 -1.08 -20.54 3.12
CA ARG A 72 -1.55 -21.07 1.84
C ARG A 72 -3.08 -21.07 1.78
N GLN A 73 -3.63 -20.65 0.66
CA GLN A 73 -5.07 -20.72 0.39
C GLN A 73 -5.60 -22.16 0.61
N GLN A 74 -6.75 -22.27 1.26
CA GLN A 74 -7.38 -23.56 1.55
C GLN A 74 -8.36 -24.01 0.45
N ARG A 75 -8.60 -23.16 -0.55
CA ARG A 75 -9.55 -23.42 -1.66
C ARG A 75 -9.04 -22.78 -2.95
N GLY A 76 -9.59 -23.20 -4.06
CA GLY A 76 -9.29 -22.66 -5.37
C GLY A 76 -7.92 -23.09 -5.88
N ARG A 77 -7.04 -22.12 -6.14
CA ARG A 77 -5.70 -22.36 -6.71
C ARG A 77 -4.64 -22.72 -5.67
N PHE A 78 -4.97 -22.73 -4.38
CA PHE A 78 -4.06 -23.03 -3.24
C PHE A 78 -2.77 -22.17 -3.27
N LEU A 79 -2.90 -20.91 -3.68
CA LEU A 79 -1.77 -20.00 -3.80
C LEU A 79 -1.26 -19.53 -2.43
N ASN A 80 0.03 -19.23 -2.41
CA ASN A 80 0.75 -18.56 -1.33
C ASN A 80 1.59 -17.43 -1.94
N ILE A 81 1.88 -16.37 -1.18
CA ILE A 81 2.74 -15.28 -1.67
C ILE A 81 4.13 -15.79 -2.04
N ALA A 82 4.66 -16.77 -1.28
CA ALA A 82 5.96 -17.37 -1.58
C ALA A 82 6.04 -18.07 -2.94
N ASP A 83 4.91 -18.50 -3.51
CA ASP A 83 4.89 -19.13 -4.84
C ASP A 83 5.32 -18.19 -5.99
N PHE A 84 5.35 -16.86 -5.72
CA PHE A 84 5.74 -15.83 -6.68
C PHE A 84 7.21 -15.37 -6.52
N ILE A 85 7.97 -16.02 -5.64
CA ILE A 85 9.39 -15.78 -5.40
C ILE A 85 10.15 -17.05 -5.79
N HIS A 86 11.27 -16.92 -6.48
CA HIS A 86 12.11 -18.06 -6.85
C HIS A 86 12.63 -18.84 -5.64
N SER A 87 12.71 -20.16 -5.75
CA SER A 87 13.29 -21.03 -4.71
C SER A 87 14.73 -21.47 -5.02
N ASP A 88 15.13 -21.38 -6.27
CA ASP A 88 16.41 -21.87 -6.83
C ASP A 88 17.28 -20.76 -7.42
N ALA A 89 16.80 -19.53 -7.40
CA ALA A 89 17.52 -18.33 -7.78
C ALA A 89 17.18 -17.19 -6.80
N VAL A 90 18.11 -16.25 -6.63
CA VAL A 90 17.83 -15.07 -5.80
C VAL A 90 16.89 -14.14 -6.57
N ASP A 91 15.79 -13.85 -5.93
CA ASP A 91 14.77 -12.93 -6.38
C ASP A 91 14.78 -11.65 -5.53
N VAL A 92 13.84 -10.75 -5.75
CA VAL A 92 13.74 -9.47 -5.05
C VAL A 92 12.37 -9.33 -4.37
N LEU A 93 12.40 -9.23 -3.03
CA LEU A 93 11.23 -8.81 -2.24
C LEU A 93 11.24 -7.30 -2.09
N GLN A 94 10.15 -6.64 -2.49
CA GLN A 94 9.95 -5.22 -2.25
C GLN A 94 9.06 -5.03 -1.02
N LEU A 95 9.48 -4.13 -0.15
CA LEU A 95 8.70 -3.70 1.01
C LEU A 95 8.49 -2.20 0.96
N GLN A 96 7.32 -1.73 1.35
CA GLN A 96 7.02 -0.31 1.51
C GLN A 96 6.18 -0.04 2.75
N LEU A 97 6.39 1.12 3.35
CA LEU A 97 5.55 1.68 4.39
C LEU A 97 5.25 3.13 4.01
N VAL A 98 3.99 3.49 4.07
CA VAL A 98 3.49 4.82 3.71
C VAL A 98 2.77 5.45 4.89
N THR A 99 2.83 6.77 4.98
CA THR A 99 2.10 7.54 5.99
C THR A 99 1.63 8.87 5.41
N MET A 100 0.48 9.35 5.87
CA MET A 100 0.04 10.74 5.65
C MET A 100 0.55 11.68 6.74
N GLY A 101 1.28 11.15 7.74
CA GLY A 101 1.82 11.87 8.87
C GLY A 101 0.83 12.09 10.00
N GLN A 102 1.35 12.45 11.18
CA GLN A 102 0.56 12.72 12.37
C GLN A 102 -0.42 13.90 12.22
N PRO A 103 -0.10 15.02 11.50
CA PRO A 103 -0.97 16.19 11.43
C PRO A 103 -2.38 15.93 10.91
N ILE A 104 -2.59 14.98 9.99
CA ILE A 104 -3.95 14.67 9.53
C ILE A 104 -4.79 13.98 10.61
N ALA A 105 -4.16 13.12 11.42
CA ALA A 105 -4.81 12.47 12.54
C ALA A 105 -5.14 13.47 13.65
N ASP A 106 -4.24 14.39 13.96
CA ASP A 106 -4.44 15.44 14.95
C ASP A 106 -5.56 16.39 14.53
N PHE A 107 -5.60 16.76 13.26
CA PHE A 107 -6.67 17.58 12.70
C PHE A 107 -8.04 16.86 12.80
N ALA A 108 -8.12 15.60 12.42
CA ALA A 108 -9.34 14.81 12.55
C ALA A 108 -9.78 14.71 14.02
N ASN A 109 -8.86 14.46 14.95
CA ASN A 109 -9.14 14.43 16.40
C ASN A 109 -9.66 15.76 16.93
N THR A 110 -9.17 16.89 16.42
CA THR A 110 -9.65 18.22 16.77
C THR A 110 -11.11 18.41 16.36
N LEU A 111 -11.47 18.01 15.13
CA LEU A 111 -12.86 18.04 14.66
C LEU A 111 -13.78 17.16 15.53
N PHE A 112 -13.30 15.97 15.90
CA PHE A 112 -14.03 15.09 16.81
C PHE A 112 -14.27 15.74 18.19
N ALA A 113 -13.24 16.33 18.78
CA ALA A 113 -13.32 17.00 20.07
C ALA A 113 -14.28 18.21 20.08
N ASN A 114 -14.40 18.88 18.93
CA ASN A 114 -15.32 19.99 18.71
C ASN A 114 -16.77 19.57 18.40
N ASN A 115 -17.07 18.27 18.40
CA ASN A 115 -18.37 17.69 17.99
C ASN A 115 -18.72 17.91 16.49
N GLU A 116 -17.72 18.16 15.66
CA GLU A 116 -17.84 18.29 14.19
C GLU A 116 -17.76 16.90 13.54
N TYR A 117 -18.65 15.99 13.92
CA TYR A 117 -18.55 14.56 13.59
C TYR A 117 -18.60 14.26 12.09
N ARG A 118 -19.37 15.02 11.32
CA ARG A 118 -19.41 14.84 9.87
C ARG A 118 -18.03 15.14 9.26
N ASP A 119 -17.46 16.27 9.62
CA ASP A 119 -16.18 16.73 9.12
C ASP A 119 -15.04 15.80 9.58
N TYR A 120 -15.10 15.32 10.84
CA TYR A 120 -14.23 14.28 11.34
C TYR A 120 -14.26 13.02 10.46
N LEU A 121 -15.45 12.46 10.17
CA LEU A 121 -15.59 11.26 9.36
C LEU A 121 -15.06 11.46 7.93
N GLU A 122 -15.31 12.63 7.35
CA GLU A 122 -14.83 12.97 6.01
C GLU A 122 -13.30 13.07 5.98
N VAL A 123 -12.68 13.77 6.94
CA VAL A 123 -11.22 13.92 7.02
C VAL A 123 -10.53 12.60 7.37
N HIS A 124 -11.06 11.87 8.34
CA HIS A 124 -10.54 10.55 8.70
C HIS A 124 -10.59 9.58 7.52
N GLY A 125 -11.76 9.49 6.85
CA GLY A 125 -11.92 8.66 5.66
C GLY A 125 -11.01 9.08 4.51
N MET A 126 -10.81 10.39 4.32
CA MET A 126 -9.87 10.91 3.33
C MET A 126 -8.43 10.52 3.67
N GLY A 127 -8.01 10.60 4.94
CA GLY A 127 -6.70 10.17 5.38
C GLY A 127 -6.42 8.71 5.02
N VAL A 128 -7.38 7.82 5.24
CA VAL A 128 -7.30 6.40 4.85
C VAL A 128 -7.16 6.26 3.34
N GLN A 129 -8.02 6.92 2.56
CA GLN A 129 -8.00 6.81 1.09
C GLN A 129 -6.72 7.41 0.48
N LEU A 130 -6.21 8.50 1.02
CA LEU A 130 -4.95 9.10 0.58
C LEU A 130 -3.76 8.19 0.90
N THR A 131 -3.77 7.48 2.03
CA THR A 131 -2.75 6.49 2.37
C THR A 131 -2.73 5.34 1.37
N GLU A 132 -3.91 4.79 1.01
CA GLU A 132 -4.02 3.74 -0.01
C GLU A 132 -3.57 4.25 -1.40
N ALA A 133 -3.99 5.45 -1.78
CA ALA A 133 -3.58 6.06 -3.04
C ALA A 133 -2.07 6.29 -3.11
N LEU A 134 -1.45 6.73 -2.00
CA LEU A 134 -0.01 6.91 -1.90
C LEU A 134 0.73 5.57 -2.02
N ALA A 135 0.22 4.52 -1.37
CA ALA A 135 0.78 3.18 -1.46
C ALA A 135 0.71 2.63 -2.89
N GLU A 136 -0.39 2.88 -3.61
CA GLU A 136 -0.56 2.44 -5.00
C GLU A 136 0.33 3.24 -5.95
N TYR A 137 0.39 4.56 -5.79
CA TYR A 137 1.29 5.41 -6.55
C TYR A 137 2.76 4.98 -6.39
N TRP A 138 3.16 4.64 -5.16
CA TRP A 138 4.52 4.18 -4.90
C TRP A 138 4.78 2.78 -5.41
N HIS A 139 3.77 1.91 -5.39
CA HIS A 139 3.84 0.59 -6.01
C HIS A 139 4.14 0.68 -7.53
N ALA A 140 3.51 1.60 -8.24
CA ALA A 140 3.83 1.85 -9.65
C ALA A 140 5.30 2.25 -9.84
N ARG A 141 5.80 3.14 -8.97
CA ARG A 141 7.21 3.55 -8.98
C ARG A 141 8.14 2.37 -8.70
N ILE A 142 7.87 1.57 -7.67
CA ILE A 142 8.65 0.37 -7.33
C ILE A 142 8.73 -0.58 -8.54
N ARG A 143 7.62 -0.84 -9.21
CA ARG A 143 7.62 -1.69 -10.41
C ARG A 143 8.48 -1.10 -11.53
N SER A 144 8.41 0.21 -11.76
CA SER A 144 9.19 0.89 -12.80
C SER A 144 10.69 0.96 -12.52
N GLU A 145 11.12 0.73 -11.30
CA GLU A 145 12.53 0.69 -10.91
C GLU A 145 13.16 -0.72 -11.05
N LEU A 146 12.32 -1.77 -11.22
CA LEU A 146 12.79 -3.14 -11.37
C LEU A 146 13.28 -3.42 -12.79
N VAL A 147 14.40 -4.14 -12.88
CA VAL A 147 14.89 -4.74 -14.12
C VAL A 147 14.64 -6.24 -14.01
N LEU A 148 13.90 -6.78 -14.98
CA LEU A 148 13.55 -8.20 -15.04
C LEU A 148 14.69 -9.02 -15.69
N ASP A 149 14.66 -10.35 -15.54
CA ASP A 149 15.70 -11.25 -16.05
C ASP A 149 15.94 -11.14 -17.56
N ASP A 150 14.91 -10.75 -18.31
CA ASP A 150 15.01 -10.49 -19.76
C ASP A 150 15.57 -9.10 -20.10
N GLY A 151 15.96 -8.32 -19.09
CA GLY A 151 16.51 -6.97 -19.19
C GLY A 151 15.44 -5.90 -19.46
N THR A 152 14.15 -6.23 -19.44
CA THR A 152 13.08 -5.25 -19.53
C THR A 152 12.89 -4.51 -18.19
N VAL A 153 12.55 -3.23 -18.27
CA VAL A 153 12.14 -2.46 -17.08
C VAL A 153 10.70 -2.84 -16.73
N GLY A 154 10.42 -2.91 -15.44
CA GLY A 154 9.06 -3.22 -14.95
C GLY A 154 8.01 -2.24 -15.46
N ASP A 155 6.77 -2.71 -15.48
CA ASP A 155 5.65 -1.98 -16.08
C ASP A 155 5.32 -0.67 -15.35
N HIS A 156 5.08 0.36 -16.14
CA HIS A 156 4.37 1.55 -15.67
C HIS A 156 2.86 1.29 -15.60
N ASP A 157 2.16 2.08 -14.80
CA ASP A 157 0.70 2.04 -14.77
C ASP A 157 0.12 2.32 -16.16
N ALA A 158 -0.94 1.59 -16.48
CA ALA A 158 -1.69 1.87 -17.70
C ALA A 158 -2.29 3.27 -17.63
N THR A 159 -2.18 4.02 -18.72
CA THR A 159 -2.82 5.35 -18.86
C THR A 159 -4.34 5.24 -18.96
N ASP A 160 -4.84 4.10 -19.37
CA ASP A 160 -6.27 3.76 -19.38
C ASP A 160 -6.69 3.31 -17.97
N THR A 161 -7.58 4.07 -17.36
CA THR A 161 -8.13 3.80 -16.02
C THR A 161 -8.76 2.41 -15.91
N LYS A 162 -9.38 1.90 -16.97
CA LYS A 162 -9.97 0.57 -16.96
C LYS A 162 -8.91 -0.51 -16.81
N ARG A 163 -7.84 -0.44 -17.60
CA ARG A 163 -6.72 -1.40 -17.53
C ARG A 163 -6.04 -1.34 -16.16
N PHE A 164 -5.94 -0.15 -15.57
CA PHE A 164 -5.43 0.03 -14.22
C PHE A 164 -6.30 -0.70 -13.18
N PHE A 165 -7.63 -0.54 -13.22
CA PHE A 165 -8.54 -1.23 -12.31
C PHE A 165 -8.64 -2.75 -12.58
N ASP A 166 -8.40 -3.18 -13.82
CA ASP A 166 -8.35 -4.60 -14.17
C ASP A 166 -7.01 -5.25 -13.72
N LEU A 167 -6.11 -4.49 -13.08
CA LEU A 167 -4.77 -4.90 -12.66
C LEU A 167 -3.93 -5.45 -13.83
N ASP A 168 -4.09 -4.87 -15.02
CA ASP A 168 -3.38 -5.25 -16.23
C ASP A 168 -1.93 -4.71 -16.23
N TYR A 169 -1.17 -5.14 -15.24
CA TYR A 169 0.25 -4.88 -15.06
C TYR A 169 0.92 -6.03 -14.28
N ARG A 170 2.22 -6.19 -14.42
CA ARG A 170 3.00 -7.22 -13.71
C ARG A 170 3.29 -6.78 -12.28
N GLY A 171 3.08 -7.69 -11.33
CA GLY A 171 3.28 -7.49 -9.90
C GLY A 171 1.97 -7.31 -9.16
N ALA A 172 2.03 -7.47 -7.84
CA ALA A 172 0.89 -7.28 -6.96
C ALA A 172 1.35 -6.71 -5.61
N ARG A 173 0.51 -5.86 -5.02
CA ARG A 173 0.74 -5.29 -3.69
C ARG A 173 -0.17 -5.98 -2.68
N TYR A 174 0.43 -6.42 -1.58
CA TYR A 174 -0.28 -7.02 -0.45
C TYR A 174 -0.05 -6.19 0.81
N SER A 175 -1.08 -6.05 1.63
CA SER A 175 -0.98 -5.37 2.92
C SER A 175 -1.17 -6.38 4.06
N PHE A 176 -0.31 -6.30 5.09
CA PHE A 176 -0.45 -7.14 6.29
C PHE A 176 -1.78 -6.86 7.00
N GLY A 177 -2.46 -7.94 7.42
CA GLY A 177 -3.79 -7.90 8.01
C GLY A 177 -4.91 -8.31 7.05
N TYR A 178 -4.60 -8.53 5.77
CA TYR A 178 -5.54 -9.03 4.76
C TYR A 178 -5.34 -10.52 4.50
N GLY A 179 -6.29 -11.15 3.80
CA GLY A 179 -6.36 -12.61 3.65
C GLY A 179 -5.12 -13.32 3.14
N SER A 180 -4.30 -12.66 2.30
CA SER A 180 -3.05 -13.25 1.77
C SER A 180 -1.87 -13.16 2.75
N CYS A 181 -1.89 -12.21 3.68
CA CYS A 181 -0.87 -12.02 4.73
C CYS A 181 -1.53 -11.51 6.03
N PRO A 182 -2.33 -12.35 6.70
CA PRO A 182 -3.15 -11.95 7.84
C PRO A 182 -2.35 -11.67 9.12
N ASP A 183 -1.12 -12.19 9.22
CA ASP A 183 -0.30 -12.02 10.39
C ASP A 183 0.23 -10.58 10.52
N LEU A 184 -0.28 -9.87 11.53
CA LEU A 184 0.13 -8.50 11.83
C LEU A 184 1.50 -8.42 12.51
N GLU A 185 2.00 -9.48 13.13
CA GLU A 185 3.31 -9.50 13.78
C GLU A 185 4.44 -9.43 12.75
N SER A 186 4.23 -9.91 11.54
CA SER A 186 5.17 -9.78 10.42
C SER A 186 5.50 -8.32 10.09
N ARG A 187 4.67 -7.35 10.51
CA ARG A 187 4.99 -5.92 10.40
C ARG A 187 6.21 -5.51 11.21
N ARG A 188 6.51 -6.17 12.32
CA ARG A 188 7.72 -5.90 13.10
C ARG A 188 8.97 -6.20 12.28
N THR A 189 8.98 -7.35 11.60
CA THR A 189 10.08 -7.72 10.69
C THR A 189 10.23 -6.70 9.55
N MET A 190 9.12 -6.24 8.97
CA MET A 190 9.14 -5.18 7.95
C MET A 190 9.69 -3.86 8.50
N VAL A 191 9.29 -3.45 9.71
CA VAL A 191 9.78 -2.24 10.39
C VAL A 191 11.28 -2.32 10.64
N ASP A 192 11.78 -3.47 11.11
CA ASP A 192 13.21 -3.70 11.34
C ASP A 192 14.04 -3.60 10.04
N LEU A 193 13.47 -4.05 8.92
CA LEU A 193 14.12 -3.97 7.61
C LEU A 193 14.10 -2.55 7.03
N LEU A 194 12.96 -1.85 7.11
CA LEU A 194 12.74 -0.54 6.49
C LEU A 194 13.21 0.64 7.34
N GLN A 195 13.27 0.47 8.67
CA GLN A 195 13.63 1.53 9.63
C GLN A 195 12.81 2.82 9.42
N PRO A 196 11.46 2.78 9.57
CA PRO A 196 10.57 3.88 9.24
C PRO A 196 10.68 5.08 10.18
N GLN A 197 11.36 4.96 11.32
CA GLN A 197 11.64 6.08 12.22
C GLN A 197 12.35 7.24 11.53
N ARG A 198 13.06 6.99 10.43
CA ARG A 198 13.70 8.04 9.59
C ARG A 198 12.72 8.93 8.84
N ILE A 199 11.44 8.52 8.76
CA ILE A 199 10.34 9.31 8.19
C ILE A 199 9.28 9.67 9.23
N GLY A 200 9.59 9.53 10.54
CA GLY A 200 8.72 9.91 11.63
C GLY A 200 7.63 8.90 11.99
N VAL A 201 7.81 7.62 11.67
CA VAL A 201 6.87 6.52 11.99
C VAL A 201 7.52 5.53 12.95
#